data_7e5307c498aaebde6545a062546840ca
#
_entry.id   7e5307c498aaebde6545a062546840ca
#
_cell.length_a   1.000
_cell.length_b   1.000
_cell.length_c   1.000
_cell.angle_alpha   90.00
_cell.angle_beta   90.00
_cell.angle_gamma   90.00
#
_symmetry.space_group_name_H-M   'P 1'
#
loop_
_entity.id
_entity.type
_entity.pdbx_description
1 polymer ?
#
loop_
_entity_poly.entity_id
_entity_poly.type
_entity_poly.pdbx_seq_one_letter_code
_entity_poly.pdbx_strand_id
1 'polypeptide(L)'
;GAAFTAIIQIGTELAVILYFRHDIIRILGAWFGSLFGKEGKDFKSRMGAHNRDTQMGWFIIIGTLPILIAGLLFKDAIESTLRNLWITVTVLIIFGILLWVVDARAKQVKTMDEMTWKDALIFGIGQMLALIPGVSRSGGTITFGRAMGYTREAAVRVSFLMAIPAVFGAGIL
;
A
#
# COMPACT_ATOMS: atom_id res chain seq x y z
N GLY A 1 1.23 9.85 -24.58
CA GLY A 1 1.40 8.43 -24.82
C GLY A 1 2.03 7.69 -23.66
N ALA A 2 2.33 6.42 -23.88
CA ALA A 2 2.89 5.55 -22.84
C ALA A 2 4.23 6.06 -22.32
N ALA A 3 5.09 6.61 -23.17
CA ALA A 3 6.37 7.16 -22.75
C ALA A 3 6.22 8.36 -21.81
N PHE A 4 5.29 9.24 -22.11
CA PHE A 4 4.98 10.39 -21.25
C PHE A 4 4.46 9.95 -19.88
N THR A 5 3.54 8.97 -19.85
CA THR A 5 3.01 8.42 -18.61
C THR A 5 4.11 7.78 -17.77
N ALA A 6 5.01 7.01 -18.38
CA ALA A 6 6.11 6.37 -17.69
C ALA A 6 7.06 7.39 -17.06
N ILE A 7 7.38 8.48 -17.76
CA ILE A 7 8.24 9.55 -17.25
C ILE A 7 7.59 10.24 -16.05
N ILE A 8 6.28 10.55 -16.15
CA ILE A 8 5.53 11.15 -15.03
C ILE A 8 5.56 10.23 -13.82
N GLN A 9 5.35 8.94 -14.00
CA GLN A 9 5.37 7.96 -12.91
C GLN A 9 6.73 7.87 -12.23
N ILE A 10 7.81 7.93 -13.00
CA ILE A 10 9.16 7.97 -12.44
C ILE A 10 9.32 9.20 -11.54
N GLY A 11 8.86 10.35 -11.99
CA GLY A 11 8.93 11.59 -11.23
C GLY A 11 8.14 11.50 -9.92
N THR A 12 6.92 10.99 -9.96
CA THR A 12 6.08 10.85 -8.75
C THR A 12 6.65 9.82 -7.79
N GLU A 13 7.19 8.71 -8.29
CA GLU A 13 7.83 7.70 -7.44
C GLU A 13 9.09 8.23 -6.76
N LEU A 14 9.93 8.96 -7.49
CA LEU A 14 11.10 9.61 -6.90
C LEU A 14 10.70 10.60 -5.81
N ALA A 15 9.64 11.37 -6.04
CA ALA A 15 9.14 12.32 -5.04
C ALA A 15 8.69 11.61 -3.76
N VAL A 16 7.97 10.50 -3.88
CA VAL A 16 7.52 9.70 -2.74
C VAL A 16 8.72 9.11 -1.99
N ILE A 17 9.68 8.55 -2.71
CA ILE A 17 10.89 7.97 -2.10
C ILE A 17 11.68 9.05 -1.36
N LEU A 18 11.86 10.22 -1.95
CA LEU A 18 12.58 11.33 -1.32
C LEU A 18 11.84 11.85 -0.09
N TYR A 19 10.53 11.97 -0.17
CA TYR A 19 9.72 12.44 0.97
C TYR A 19 9.82 11.47 2.16
N PHE A 20 9.73 10.18 1.90
CA PHE A 20 9.77 9.14 2.94
C PHE A 20 11.16 8.53 3.14
N ARG A 21 12.22 9.14 2.63
CA ARG A 21 13.58 8.56 2.68
C ARG A 21 14.04 8.16 4.08
N HIS A 22 13.70 8.97 5.08
CA HIS A 22 14.09 8.68 6.47
C HIS A 22 13.31 7.48 7.01
N ASP A 23 12.02 7.40 6.72
CA ASP A 23 11.19 6.26 7.10
C ASP A 23 11.66 4.98 6.39
N ILE A 24 11.96 5.08 5.10
CA ILE A 24 12.45 3.94 4.31
C ILE A 24 13.76 3.42 4.86
N ILE A 25 14.73 4.28 5.10
CA ILE A 25 16.04 3.89 5.64
C ILE A 25 15.88 3.28 7.03
N ARG A 26 15.07 3.87 7.89
CA ARG A 26 14.82 3.37 9.24
C ARG A 26 14.18 1.98 9.21
N ILE A 27 13.16 1.79 8.39
CA ILE A 27 12.42 0.51 8.27
C ILE A 27 13.33 -0.56 7.67
N LEU A 28 14.03 -0.27 6.58
CA LEU A 28 14.94 -1.21 5.94
C LEU A 28 16.09 -1.60 6.86
N GLY A 29 16.69 -0.62 7.54
CA GLY A 29 17.77 -0.86 8.49
C GLY A 29 17.33 -1.73 9.65
N ALA A 30 16.17 -1.46 10.21
CA ALA A 30 15.60 -2.26 11.30
C ALA A 30 15.26 -3.67 10.84
N TRP A 31 14.64 -3.80 9.66
CA TRP A 31 14.22 -5.11 9.13
C TRP A 31 15.42 -6.01 8.86
N PHE A 32 16.44 -5.51 8.15
CA PHE A 32 17.65 -6.29 7.90
C PHE A 32 18.43 -6.56 9.18
N GLY A 33 18.53 -5.56 10.08
CA GLY A 33 19.20 -5.74 11.36
C GLY A 33 18.57 -6.83 12.20
N SER A 34 17.25 -6.83 12.32
CA SER A 34 16.54 -7.88 13.05
C SER A 34 16.69 -9.25 12.41
N LEU A 35 16.60 -9.31 11.07
CA LEU A 35 16.72 -10.55 10.33
C LEU A 35 18.11 -11.19 10.53
N PHE A 36 19.16 -10.39 10.62
CA PHE A 36 20.52 -10.85 10.86
C PHE A 36 20.87 -11.01 12.34
N GLY A 37 19.88 -10.88 13.23
CA GLY A 37 20.05 -11.18 14.65
C GLY A 37 20.51 -10.03 15.53
N LYS A 38 20.46 -8.77 15.07
CA LYS A 38 20.84 -7.60 15.84
C LYS A 38 20.00 -7.43 17.12
N GLU A 39 18.71 -7.77 17.05
CA GLU A 39 17.78 -7.67 18.18
C GLU A 39 17.67 -8.98 18.96
N GLY A 40 18.39 -10.02 18.54
CA GLY A 40 18.36 -11.35 19.12
C GLY A 40 18.44 -12.42 18.04
N LYS A 41 18.92 -13.59 18.41
CA LYS A 41 19.14 -14.68 17.44
C LYS A 41 17.96 -15.66 17.35
N ASP A 42 16.99 -15.58 18.24
CA ASP A 42 15.80 -16.41 18.19
C ASP A 42 14.86 -15.97 17.04
N PHE A 43 13.99 -16.87 16.64
CA PHE A 43 13.09 -16.63 15.50
C PHE A 43 12.22 -15.39 15.70
N LYS A 44 11.63 -15.25 16.89
CA LYS A 44 10.74 -14.12 17.18
C LYS A 44 11.45 -12.77 17.08
N SER A 45 12.66 -12.66 17.61
CA SER A 45 13.46 -11.44 17.56
C SER A 45 13.86 -11.10 16.13
N ARG A 46 14.22 -12.11 15.32
CA ARG A 46 14.54 -11.90 13.90
C ARG A 46 13.34 -11.46 13.08
N MET A 47 12.14 -11.87 13.47
CA MET A 47 10.88 -11.47 12.82
C MET A 47 10.34 -10.13 13.34
N GLY A 48 11.06 -9.47 14.25
CA GLY A 48 10.73 -8.12 14.69
C GLY A 48 9.88 -8.02 15.95
N ALA A 49 9.90 -9.03 16.82
CA ALA A 49 9.12 -9.02 18.06
C ALA A 49 9.47 -7.83 18.96
N HIS A 50 10.71 -7.33 18.88
CA HIS A 50 11.21 -6.26 19.73
C HIS A 50 11.42 -4.92 19.02
N ASN A 51 11.05 -4.84 17.74
CA ASN A 51 11.30 -3.63 16.95
C ASN A 51 10.10 -3.31 16.08
N ARG A 52 9.46 -2.18 16.35
CA ARG A 52 8.26 -1.74 15.64
C ARG A 52 8.53 -1.42 14.17
N ASP A 53 9.70 -0.87 13.85
CA ASP A 53 10.08 -0.57 12.47
C ASP A 53 10.27 -1.85 11.65
N THR A 54 10.82 -2.90 12.27
CA THR A 54 10.91 -4.22 11.63
C THR A 54 9.53 -4.78 11.33
N GLN A 55 8.61 -4.66 12.29
CA GLN A 55 7.21 -5.07 12.08
C GLN A 55 6.57 -4.30 10.94
N MET A 56 6.83 -3.01 10.84
CA MET A 56 6.33 -2.17 9.74
C MET A 56 6.84 -2.68 8.38
N GLY A 57 8.09 -3.09 8.30
CA GLY A 57 8.64 -3.71 7.09
C GLY A 57 7.86 -4.96 6.67
N TRP A 58 7.54 -5.83 7.63
CA TRP A 58 6.70 -7.00 7.36
C TRP A 58 5.29 -6.63 6.96
N PHE A 59 4.70 -5.61 7.56
CA PHE A 59 3.36 -5.15 7.20
C PHE A 59 3.32 -4.61 5.77
N ILE A 60 4.35 -3.92 5.34
CA ILE A 60 4.47 -3.45 3.95
C ILE A 60 4.54 -4.65 2.99
N ILE A 61 5.29 -5.68 3.33
CA ILE A 61 5.37 -6.92 2.54
C ILE A 61 4.00 -7.59 2.48
N ILE A 62 3.35 -7.81 3.61
CA ILE A 62 2.03 -8.44 3.69
C ILE A 62 1.01 -7.64 2.87
N GLY A 63 1.01 -6.32 3.00
CA GLY A 63 0.09 -5.45 2.28
C GLY A 63 0.34 -5.37 0.78
N THR A 64 1.54 -5.75 0.33
CA THR A 64 1.89 -5.76 -1.09
C THR A 64 1.48 -7.08 -1.77
N LEU A 65 1.40 -8.17 -1.02
CA LEU A 65 1.09 -9.49 -1.59
C LEU A 65 -0.24 -9.55 -2.34
N PRO A 66 -1.37 -8.99 -1.84
CA PRO A 66 -2.63 -9.08 -2.55
C PRO A 66 -2.59 -8.51 -3.97
N ILE A 67 -2.00 -7.33 -4.16
CA ILE A 67 -1.94 -6.71 -5.48
C ILE A 67 -1.04 -7.48 -6.44
N LEU A 68 0.07 -8.04 -5.95
CA LEU A 68 0.98 -8.84 -6.77
C LEU A 68 0.31 -10.15 -7.21
N ILE A 69 -0.34 -10.84 -6.29
CA ILE A 69 -1.02 -12.10 -6.57
C ILE A 69 -2.18 -11.87 -7.54
N ALA A 70 -3.03 -10.88 -7.28
CA ALA A 70 -4.16 -10.57 -8.14
C ALA A 70 -3.71 -10.07 -9.51
N GLY A 71 -2.64 -9.29 -9.56
CA GLY A 71 -2.07 -8.81 -10.82
C GLY A 71 -1.62 -9.94 -11.73
N LEU A 72 -1.01 -10.98 -11.15
CA LEU A 72 -0.61 -12.17 -11.91
C LEU A 72 -1.80 -13.03 -12.34
N LEU A 73 -2.76 -13.25 -11.43
CA LEU A 73 -3.90 -14.12 -11.70
C LEU A 73 -4.89 -13.51 -12.71
N PHE A 74 -5.08 -12.20 -12.68
CA PHE A 74 -6.09 -11.50 -13.47
C PHE A 74 -5.51 -10.60 -14.55
N LYS A 75 -4.26 -10.84 -14.95
CA LYS A 75 -3.56 -10.01 -15.92
C LYS A 75 -4.35 -9.80 -17.21
N ASP A 76 -4.89 -10.87 -17.79
CA ASP A 76 -5.61 -10.81 -19.05
C ASP A 76 -6.92 -10.00 -18.91
N ALA A 77 -7.65 -10.19 -17.82
CA ALA A 77 -8.88 -9.43 -17.54
C ALA A 77 -8.58 -7.95 -17.36
N ILE A 78 -7.48 -7.62 -16.68
CA ILE A 78 -7.05 -6.24 -16.45
C ILE A 78 -6.67 -5.57 -17.78
N GLU A 79 -5.97 -6.27 -18.64
CA GLU A 79 -5.50 -5.74 -19.92
C GLU A 79 -6.60 -5.66 -20.98
N SER A 80 -7.71 -6.39 -20.84
CA SER A 80 -8.78 -6.43 -21.83
C SER A 80 -10.12 -5.92 -21.28
N THR A 81 -10.81 -6.73 -20.50
CA THR A 81 -12.19 -6.48 -20.05
C THR A 81 -12.32 -5.21 -19.22
N LEU A 82 -11.35 -4.97 -18.31
CA LEU A 82 -11.41 -3.84 -17.39
C LEU A 82 -10.93 -2.52 -17.99
N ARG A 83 -10.49 -2.51 -19.25
CA ARG A 83 -10.09 -1.29 -19.95
C ARG A 83 -11.23 -0.51 -20.57
N ASN A 84 -12.46 -0.95 -20.38
CA ASN A 84 -13.63 -0.23 -20.87
C ASN A 84 -13.77 1.11 -20.15
N LEU A 85 -13.85 2.19 -20.92
CA LEU A 85 -13.95 3.55 -20.37
C LEU A 85 -15.17 3.73 -19.46
N TRP A 86 -16.30 3.11 -19.80
CA TRP A 86 -17.52 3.18 -18.98
C TRP A 86 -17.33 2.54 -17.62
N ILE A 87 -16.57 1.43 -17.55
CA ILE A 87 -16.21 0.79 -16.29
C ILE A 87 -15.37 1.75 -15.45
N THR A 88 -14.36 2.37 -16.05
CA THR A 88 -13.49 3.33 -15.37
C THR A 88 -14.26 4.51 -14.79
N VAL A 89 -15.15 5.10 -15.58
CA VAL A 89 -15.98 6.25 -15.13
C VAL A 89 -16.88 5.84 -13.96
N THR A 90 -17.57 4.71 -14.10
CA THR A 90 -18.48 4.20 -13.07
C THR A 90 -17.74 3.90 -11.77
N VAL A 91 -16.62 3.21 -11.87
CA VAL A 91 -15.78 2.85 -10.71
C VAL A 91 -15.22 4.10 -10.04
N LEU A 92 -14.75 5.06 -10.81
CA LEU A 92 -14.22 6.32 -10.30
C LEU A 92 -15.26 7.06 -9.45
N ILE A 93 -16.50 7.16 -9.96
CA ILE A 93 -17.60 7.82 -9.24
C ILE A 93 -17.96 7.05 -7.97
N ILE A 94 -18.12 5.73 -8.06
CA ILE A 94 -18.51 4.90 -6.91
C ILE A 94 -17.44 4.96 -5.82
N PHE A 95 -16.17 4.77 -6.15
CA PHE A 95 -15.10 4.79 -5.17
C PHE A 95 -14.80 6.18 -4.64
N GLY A 96 -15.00 7.23 -5.45
CA GLY A 96 -14.91 8.61 -4.97
C GLY A 96 -15.94 8.91 -3.91
N ILE A 97 -17.18 8.50 -4.13
CA ILE A 97 -18.27 8.65 -3.15
C ILE A 97 -17.99 7.79 -1.91
N LEU A 98 -17.52 6.55 -2.11
CA LEU A 98 -17.19 5.64 -1.01
C LEU A 98 -16.09 6.23 -0.12
N LEU A 99 -15.03 6.75 -0.72
CA LEU A 99 -13.96 7.41 0.04
C LEU A 99 -14.49 8.60 0.83
N TRP A 100 -15.31 9.43 0.20
CA TRP A 100 -15.90 10.58 0.87
C TRP A 100 -16.76 10.18 2.07
N VAL A 101 -17.66 9.21 1.92
CA VAL A 101 -18.54 8.73 2.98
C VAL A 101 -17.75 8.10 4.11
N VAL A 102 -16.80 7.22 3.78
CA VAL A 102 -15.97 6.56 4.79
C VAL A 102 -15.11 7.57 5.54
N ASP A 103 -14.48 8.50 4.84
CA ASP A 103 -13.63 9.50 5.47
C ASP A 103 -14.43 10.43 6.38
N ALA A 104 -15.66 10.80 5.98
CA ALA A 104 -16.52 11.68 6.77
C ALA A 104 -17.07 11.00 8.02
N ARG A 105 -17.31 9.70 7.99
CA ARG A 105 -18.00 8.97 9.07
C ARG A 105 -17.09 8.12 9.94
N ALA A 106 -15.94 7.71 9.44
CA ALA A 106 -15.05 6.82 10.19
C ALA A 106 -14.38 7.58 11.35
N LYS A 107 -14.12 6.85 12.41
CA LYS A 107 -13.39 7.38 13.57
C LYS A 107 -11.93 7.65 13.20
N GLN A 108 -11.27 8.55 13.92
CA GLN A 108 -9.85 8.84 13.76
C GLN A 108 -9.12 8.50 15.05
N VAL A 109 -9.03 7.23 15.37
CA VAL A 109 -8.54 6.77 16.67
C VAL A 109 -7.29 5.90 16.59
N LYS A 110 -7.00 5.30 15.43
CA LYS A 110 -5.81 4.44 15.27
C LYS A 110 -4.66 5.17 14.61
N THR A 111 -3.47 4.95 15.14
CA THR A 111 -2.21 5.42 14.56
C THR A 111 -1.43 4.24 13.96
N MET A 112 -0.35 4.52 13.23
CA MET A 112 0.50 3.47 12.66
C MET A 112 1.07 2.53 13.71
N ASP A 113 1.27 3.01 14.94
CA ASP A 113 1.82 2.21 16.03
C ASP A 113 0.88 1.08 16.47
N GLU A 114 -0.40 1.21 16.16
CA GLU A 114 -1.42 0.21 16.51
C GLU A 114 -1.67 -0.80 15.41
N MET A 115 -0.96 -0.70 14.29
CA MET A 115 -1.15 -1.57 13.14
C MET A 115 -0.79 -3.01 13.44
N THR A 116 -1.62 -3.94 12.98
CA THR A 116 -1.41 -5.38 13.08
C THR A 116 -1.22 -5.97 11.69
N TRP A 117 -0.80 -7.25 11.62
CA TRP A 117 -0.68 -7.92 10.33
C TRP A 117 -2.03 -8.08 9.61
N LYS A 118 -3.12 -8.22 10.36
CA LYS A 118 -4.47 -8.28 9.80
C LYS A 118 -4.85 -6.95 9.17
N ASP A 119 -4.55 -5.85 9.84
CA ASP A 119 -4.77 -4.51 9.32
C ASP A 119 -3.93 -4.28 8.04
N ALA A 120 -2.69 -4.74 8.05
CA ALA A 120 -1.82 -4.65 6.87
C ALA A 120 -2.42 -5.39 5.67
N LEU A 121 -2.99 -6.56 5.90
CA LEU A 121 -3.66 -7.33 4.86
C LEU A 121 -4.88 -6.59 4.33
N ILE A 122 -5.68 -5.96 5.19
CA ILE A 122 -6.86 -5.19 4.79
C ILE A 122 -6.44 -3.96 3.97
N PHE A 123 -5.41 -3.24 4.38
CA PHE A 123 -4.81 -2.18 3.57
C PHE A 123 -4.41 -2.70 2.19
N GLY A 124 -3.79 -3.87 2.16
CA GLY A 124 -3.34 -4.50 0.93
C GLY A 124 -4.48 -4.90 0.00
N ILE A 125 -5.61 -5.34 0.54
CA ILE A 125 -6.81 -5.64 -0.24
C ILE A 125 -7.36 -4.36 -0.86
N GLY A 126 -7.36 -3.24 -0.11
CA GLY A 126 -7.73 -1.94 -0.65
C GLY A 126 -6.82 -1.53 -1.80
N GLN A 127 -5.52 -1.75 -1.67
CA GLN A 127 -4.56 -1.48 -2.73
C GLN A 127 -4.80 -2.38 -3.95
N MET A 128 -5.10 -3.64 -3.74
CA MET A 128 -5.39 -4.62 -4.80
C MET A 128 -6.56 -4.17 -5.69
N LEU A 129 -7.58 -3.56 -5.11
CA LEU A 129 -8.73 -3.06 -5.87
C LEU A 129 -8.34 -2.01 -6.89
N ALA A 130 -7.19 -1.38 -6.73
CA ALA A 130 -6.66 -0.41 -7.70
C ALA A 130 -6.27 -1.03 -9.04
N LEU A 131 -6.24 -2.35 -9.14
CA LEU A 131 -6.11 -3.04 -10.42
C LEU A 131 -7.33 -2.80 -11.31
N ILE A 132 -8.48 -2.49 -10.72
CA ILE A 132 -9.66 -2.06 -11.45
C ILE A 132 -9.45 -0.58 -11.81
N PRO A 133 -9.43 -0.23 -13.11
CA PRO A 133 -9.25 1.18 -13.50
C PRO A 133 -10.35 2.08 -12.91
N GLY A 134 -9.94 3.18 -12.32
CA GLY A 134 -10.84 4.13 -11.68
C GLY A 134 -10.84 4.09 -10.15
N VAL A 135 -10.36 3.00 -9.53
CA VAL A 135 -10.31 2.90 -8.06
C VAL A 135 -9.29 3.86 -7.46
N SER A 136 -8.15 4.02 -8.09
CA SER A 136 -6.95 4.68 -7.56
C SER A 136 -6.26 3.83 -6.48
N ARG A 137 -4.96 3.64 -6.61
CA ARG A 137 -4.18 2.85 -5.64
C ARG A 137 -4.24 3.46 -4.23
N SER A 138 -3.95 4.73 -4.11
CA SER A 138 -4.03 5.42 -2.83
C SER A 138 -5.46 5.54 -2.34
N GLY A 139 -6.41 5.81 -3.24
CA GLY A 139 -7.82 5.89 -2.88
C GLY A 139 -8.35 4.62 -2.25
N GLY A 140 -8.03 3.46 -2.82
CA GLY A 140 -8.43 2.16 -2.27
C GLY A 140 -7.79 1.90 -0.91
N THR A 141 -6.49 2.12 -0.79
CA THR A 141 -5.74 1.90 0.45
C THR A 141 -6.23 2.83 1.56
N ILE A 142 -6.39 4.11 1.27
CA ILE A 142 -6.86 5.10 2.25
C ILE A 142 -8.29 4.81 2.70
N THR A 143 -9.17 4.44 1.76
CA THR A 143 -10.57 4.10 2.11
C THR A 143 -10.61 2.95 3.12
N PHE A 144 -9.86 1.89 2.88
CA PHE A 144 -9.84 0.74 3.79
C PHE A 144 -9.19 1.08 5.13
N GLY A 145 -8.12 1.86 5.13
CA GLY A 145 -7.49 2.32 6.37
C GLY A 145 -8.42 3.20 7.20
N ARG A 146 -9.11 4.14 6.56
CA ARG A 146 -10.07 4.99 7.24
C ARG A 146 -11.26 4.19 7.79
N ALA A 147 -11.74 3.21 7.03
CA ALA A 147 -12.83 2.34 7.48
C ALA A 147 -12.46 1.55 8.74
N MET A 148 -11.19 1.20 8.91
CA MET A 148 -10.69 0.54 10.12
C MET A 148 -10.52 1.49 11.32
N GLY A 149 -10.68 2.79 11.11
CA GLY A 149 -10.54 3.79 12.17
C GLY A 149 -9.16 4.43 12.26
N TYR A 150 -8.29 4.24 11.28
CA TYR A 150 -7.01 4.95 11.23
C TYR A 150 -7.20 6.43 10.97
N THR A 151 -6.34 7.27 11.54
CA THR A 151 -6.32 8.69 11.24
C THR A 151 -6.01 8.90 9.76
N ARG A 152 -6.40 10.05 9.21
CA ARG A 152 -6.09 10.39 7.81
C ARG A 152 -4.59 10.36 7.57
N GLU A 153 -3.81 10.91 8.49
CA GLU A 153 -2.35 10.92 8.40
C GLU A 153 -1.79 9.50 8.34
N ALA A 154 -2.23 8.62 9.23
CA ALA A 154 -1.77 7.23 9.26
C ALA A 154 -2.15 6.49 7.98
N ALA A 155 -3.39 6.61 7.53
CA ALA A 155 -3.87 5.97 6.30
C ALA A 155 -3.10 6.43 5.07
N VAL A 156 -2.81 7.73 4.97
CA VAL A 156 -2.03 8.29 3.86
C VAL A 156 -0.59 7.80 3.89
N ARG A 157 0.06 7.81 5.05
CA ARG A 157 1.45 7.32 5.18
C ARG A 157 1.56 5.86 4.79
N VAL A 158 0.69 5.01 5.31
CA VAL A 158 0.67 3.57 4.97
C VAL A 158 0.45 3.39 3.47
N SER A 159 -0.48 4.14 2.89
CA SER A 159 -0.76 4.09 1.46
C SER A 159 0.49 4.35 0.62
N PHE A 160 1.23 5.42 0.92
CA PHE A 160 2.43 5.75 0.16
C PHE A 160 3.58 4.78 0.40
N LEU A 161 3.80 4.35 1.63
CA LEU A 161 4.84 3.36 1.94
C LEU A 161 4.56 2.03 1.26
N MET A 162 3.30 1.57 1.26
CA MET A 162 2.89 0.34 0.61
C MET A 162 2.96 0.43 -0.92
N ALA A 163 2.78 1.62 -1.47
CA ALA A 163 2.84 1.85 -2.91
C ALA A 163 4.24 1.62 -3.48
N ILE A 164 5.28 1.89 -2.71
CA ILE A 164 6.67 1.79 -3.19
C ILE A 164 6.98 0.39 -3.74
N PRO A 165 6.86 -0.70 -2.96
CA PRO A 165 7.14 -2.04 -3.50
C PRO A 165 6.11 -2.48 -4.54
N ALA A 166 4.86 -2.04 -4.43
CA ALA A 166 3.82 -2.40 -5.39
C ALA A 166 4.12 -1.84 -6.79
N VAL A 167 4.58 -0.59 -6.87
CA VAL A 167 4.93 0.03 -8.15
C VAL A 167 6.19 -0.60 -8.73
N PHE A 168 7.20 -0.87 -7.93
CA PHE A 168 8.39 -1.61 -8.40
C PHE A 168 8.01 -2.99 -8.91
N GLY A 169 7.15 -3.72 -8.19
CA GLY A 169 6.66 -5.01 -8.63
C GLY A 169 5.92 -4.96 -9.95
N ALA A 170 5.06 -3.97 -10.13
CA ALA A 170 4.33 -3.77 -11.39
C ALA A 170 5.28 -3.46 -12.56
N GLY A 171 6.35 -2.72 -12.30
CA GLY A 171 7.35 -2.40 -13.32
C GLY A 171 8.19 -3.59 -13.78
N ILE A 172 8.32 -4.61 -12.93
CA ILE A 172 9.04 -5.86 -13.26
C ILE A 172 8.14 -6.81 -14.05
N LEU A 173 6.86 -6.80 -13.76
CA LEU A 173 5.85 -7.64 -14.44
C LEU A 173 5.43 -7.03 -15.76
#